data_04fdca957f1543447a04d228576984e4
#
_entry.id   04fdca957f1543447a04d228576984e4
#
_cell.length_a   1.000
_cell.length_b   1.000
_cell.length_c   1.000
_cell.angle_alpha   90.00
_cell.angle_beta   90.00
_cell.angle_gamma   90.00
#
_symmetry.space_group_name_H-M   'P 1'
#
loop_
_entity.id
_entity.type
_entity.pdbx_description
1 polymer ?
#
loop_
_entity_poly.entity_id
_entity_poly.type
_entity_poly.pdbx_seq_one_letter_code
_entity_poly.pdbx_strand_id
1 'polypeptide(L)'
;MKTLSPAVITLPWRQDAAEFYFSRLSHLPWAMLLHSGYADHPYSRFDIVVADPICTLTTFGKETVVSESEKRTTTTDDPLQVLQQVLDRADIRPTHNEDLPFQGGALGLFGYDLGRRFESLPEIAEQDIVLPDMAVGIYDWALIVDHQRHTVSLLSHNDVNARRAWLESQQFSPQEDFTLTSDWQSNMTREQYGE
;
A
#
# COMPACT_ATOMS: atom_id res chain seq x y z
N MET A 1 -22.85 -4.25 20.25
CA MET A 1 -21.53 -3.59 20.15
C MET A 1 -20.78 -4.33 19.04
N LYS A 2 -20.47 -3.68 17.92
CA LYS A 2 -19.56 -4.24 16.92
C LYS A 2 -18.19 -4.42 17.59
N THR A 3 -17.62 -5.62 17.54
CA THR A 3 -16.24 -5.86 17.95
C THR A 3 -15.34 -5.05 17.04
N LEU A 4 -14.54 -4.15 17.62
CA LEU A 4 -13.68 -3.20 16.91
C LEU A 4 -12.45 -3.87 16.24
N SER A 5 -12.20 -5.15 16.51
CA SER A 5 -11.11 -5.90 15.89
C SER A 5 -11.54 -6.53 14.57
N PRO A 6 -10.65 -6.58 13.56
CA PRO A 6 -10.97 -7.25 12.31
C PRO A 6 -11.22 -8.75 12.53
N ALA A 7 -12.13 -9.32 11.74
CA ALA A 7 -12.25 -10.76 11.65
C ALA A 7 -11.08 -11.33 10.84
N VAL A 8 -10.54 -12.48 11.26
CA VAL A 8 -9.37 -13.11 10.64
C VAL A 8 -9.69 -14.53 10.27
N ILE A 9 -9.33 -14.95 9.06
CA ILE A 9 -9.38 -16.36 8.63
C ILE A 9 -8.04 -16.77 8.03
N THR A 10 -7.71 -18.05 8.13
CA THR A 10 -6.50 -18.62 7.53
C THR A 10 -6.80 -19.09 6.11
N LEU A 11 -5.92 -18.75 5.18
CA LEU A 11 -5.91 -19.24 3.80
C LEU A 11 -4.82 -20.31 3.61
N PRO A 12 -4.89 -21.11 2.52
CA PRO A 12 -3.85 -22.09 2.22
C PRO A 12 -2.47 -21.45 2.09
N TRP A 13 -1.50 -22.02 2.79
CA TRP A 13 -0.10 -21.64 2.68
C TRP A 13 0.54 -22.21 1.41
N ARG A 14 1.43 -21.44 0.84
CA ARG A 14 2.38 -21.82 -0.23
C ARG A 14 3.61 -20.94 -0.15
N GLN A 15 4.73 -21.40 -0.67
CA GLN A 15 6.00 -20.69 -0.57
C GLN A 15 5.97 -19.32 -1.27
N ASP A 16 5.26 -19.23 -2.40
CA ASP A 16 5.03 -18.03 -3.21
C ASP A 16 3.65 -17.38 -2.89
N ALA A 17 3.21 -17.45 -1.64
CA ALA A 17 1.85 -17.02 -1.28
C ALA A 17 1.59 -15.54 -1.58
N ALA A 18 2.57 -14.68 -1.33
CA ALA A 18 2.43 -13.24 -1.54
C ALA A 18 2.22 -12.93 -3.02
N GLU A 19 3.08 -13.45 -3.89
CA GLU A 19 3.01 -13.27 -5.33
C GLU A 19 1.77 -13.94 -5.93
N PHE A 20 1.41 -15.13 -5.44
CA PHE A 20 0.23 -15.85 -5.87
C PHE A 20 -1.06 -15.08 -5.61
N TYR A 21 -1.23 -14.51 -4.41
CA TYR A 21 -2.41 -13.71 -4.11
C TYR A 21 -2.35 -12.33 -4.77
N PHE A 22 -1.16 -11.72 -4.84
CA PHE A 22 -0.99 -10.42 -5.49
C PHE A 22 -1.28 -10.49 -7.00
N SER A 23 -0.86 -11.55 -7.70
CA SER A 23 -1.12 -11.71 -9.13
C SER A 23 -2.62 -11.74 -9.50
N ARG A 24 -3.48 -12.09 -8.53
CA ARG A 24 -4.94 -12.02 -8.70
C ARG A 24 -5.50 -10.62 -8.49
N LEU A 25 -4.75 -9.75 -7.84
CA LEU A 25 -5.17 -8.42 -7.41
C LEU A 25 -4.46 -7.29 -8.15
N SER A 26 -3.35 -7.58 -8.84
CA SER A 26 -2.47 -6.58 -9.47
C SER A 26 -3.17 -5.71 -10.53
N HIS A 27 -4.29 -6.19 -11.10
CA HIS A 27 -5.12 -5.43 -12.04
C HIS A 27 -6.09 -4.46 -11.36
N LEU A 28 -6.25 -4.56 -10.06
CA LEU A 28 -7.18 -3.73 -9.30
C LEU A 28 -6.56 -2.36 -8.96
N PRO A 29 -7.39 -1.33 -8.78
CA PRO A 29 -6.90 -0.03 -8.34
C PRO A 29 -6.14 -0.12 -7.02
N TRP A 30 -5.00 0.57 -6.96
CA TRP A 30 -4.20 0.68 -5.73
C TRP A 30 -3.81 -0.67 -5.12
N ALA A 31 -3.61 -1.69 -5.95
CA ALA A 31 -3.03 -2.95 -5.50
C ALA A 31 -1.58 -2.73 -5.09
N MET A 32 -1.21 -3.14 -3.89
CA MET A 32 0.14 -3.02 -3.37
C MET A 32 0.59 -4.31 -2.70
N LEU A 33 1.86 -4.65 -2.92
CA LEU A 33 2.57 -5.74 -2.26
C LEU A 33 3.77 -5.14 -1.53
N LEU A 34 3.78 -5.23 -0.21
CA LEU A 34 4.99 -5.02 0.61
C LEU A 34 5.63 -6.38 0.81
N HIS A 35 6.75 -6.61 0.14
CA HIS A 35 7.43 -7.89 0.05
C HIS A 35 8.78 -7.84 0.75
N SER A 36 9.00 -8.73 1.72
CA SER A 36 10.26 -8.77 2.49
C SER A 36 11.40 -9.51 1.76
N GLY A 37 11.12 -10.13 0.61
CA GLY A 37 12.11 -10.72 -0.29
C GLY A 37 12.77 -12.01 0.23
N TYR A 38 12.22 -12.66 1.25
CA TYR A 38 12.79 -13.87 1.85
C TYR A 38 14.26 -13.74 2.26
N ALA A 39 14.73 -12.52 2.53
CA ALA A 39 16.08 -12.32 2.99
C ALA A 39 16.27 -13.04 4.34
N ASP A 40 17.43 -13.67 4.54
CA ASP A 40 17.85 -14.22 5.84
C ASP A 40 18.15 -13.06 6.80
N HIS A 41 17.07 -12.42 7.25
CA HIS A 41 17.12 -11.24 8.10
C HIS A 41 15.98 -11.30 9.12
N PRO A 42 16.20 -10.97 10.38
CA PRO A 42 15.20 -11.09 11.44
C PRO A 42 13.92 -10.26 11.22
N TYR A 43 13.96 -9.24 10.37
CA TYR A 43 12.79 -8.41 10.03
C TYR A 43 12.09 -8.83 8.72
N SER A 44 12.58 -9.84 8.01
CA SER A 44 11.99 -10.36 6.76
C SER A 44 10.94 -11.44 7.04
N ARG A 45 10.02 -11.16 7.97
CA ARG A 45 9.03 -12.13 8.42
C ARG A 45 7.73 -12.06 7.64
N PHE A 46 7.29 -10.85 7.27
CA PHE A 46 5.95 -10.64 6.75
C PHE A 46 5.95 -10.07 5.35
N ASP A 47 4.99 -10.53 4.54
CA ASP A 47 4.54 -9.80 3.37
C ASP A 47 3.10 -9.34 3.57
N ILE A 48 2.74 -8.19 2.97
CA ILE A 48 1.44 -7.56 3.10
C ILE A 48 0.88 -7.30 1.71
N VAL A 49 -0.33 -7.77 1.44
CA VAL A 49 -1.05 -7.53 0.19
C VAL A 49 -2.34 -6.79 0.48
N VAL A 50 -2.56 -5.71 -0.26
CA VAL A 50 -3.79 -4.92 -0.24
C VAL A 50 -4.20 -4.54 -1.66
N ALA A 51 -5.49 -4.25 -1.87
CA ALA A 51 -6.03 -3.69 -3.11
C ALA A 51 -7.41 -3.08 -2.83
N ASP A 52 -7.94 -2.33 -3.79
CA ASP A 52 -9.31 -1.81 -3.75
C ASP A 52 -9.61 -1.09 -2.42
N PRO A 53 -8.95 0.06 -2.16
CA PRO A 53 -9.13 0.83 -0.94
C PRO A 53 -10.52 1.48 -0.89
N ILE A 54 -11.05 1.67 0.33
CA ILE A 54 -12.33 2.36 0.55
C ILE A 54 -12.24 3.87 0.31
N CYS A 55 -11.03 4.42 0.38
CA CYS A 55 -10.75 5.83 0.12
C CYS A 55 -9.31 5.98 -0.35
N THR A 56 -9.04 6.97 -1.19
CA THR A 56 -7.67 7.35 -1.59
C THR A 56 -7.42 8.83 -1.35
N LEU A 57 -6.18 9.16 -0.98
CA LEU A 57 -5.70 10.52 -0.84
C LEU A 57 -4.48 10.70 -1.74
N THR A 58 -4.48 11.75 -2.56
CA THR A 58 -3.35 12.09 -3.42
C THR A 58 -3.03 13.56 -3.27
N THR A 59 -1.79 13.88 -2.89
CA THR A 59 -1.31 15.26 -2.70
C THR A 59 -0.28 15.61 -3.76
N PHE A 60 -0.50 16.74 -4.43
CA PHE A 60 0.47 17.42 -5.29
C PHE A 60 0.63 18.87 -4.80
N GLY A 61 1.80 19.24 -4.37
CA GLY A 61 2.08 20.57 -3.84
C GLY A 61 1.11 20.95 -2.72
N LYS A 62 0.24 21.92 -2.95
CA LYS A 62 -0.70 22.42 -1.93
C LYS A 62 -2.05 21.71 -1.90
N GLU A 63 -2.38 20.94 -2.91
CA GLU A 63 -3.69 20.34 -3.07
C GLU A 63 -3.68 18.86 -2.70
N THR A 64 -4.65 18.45 -1.87
CA THR A 64 -4.94 17.06 -1.56
C THR A 64 -6.31 16.71 -2.12
N VAL A 65 -6.35 15.67 -2.94
CA VAL A 65 -7.58 15.10 -3.48
C VAL A 65 -7.94 13.88 -2.67
N VAL A 66 -9.14 13.87 -2.10
CA VAL A 66 -9.73 12.74 -1.40
C VAL A 66 -10.82 12.13 -2.29
N SER A 67 -10.72 10.83 -2.57
CA SER A 67 -11.69 10.09 -3.40
C SER A 67 -12.28 8.94 -2.60
N GLU A 68 -13.61 8.99 -2.37
CA GLU A 68 -14.41 7.98 -1.67
C GLU A 68 -15.54 7.53 -2.60
N SER A 69 -15.52 6.30 -3.08
CA SER A 69 -16.48 5.81 -4.08
C SER A 69 -16.56 6.77 -5.30
N GLU A 70 -17.72 7.38 -5.57
CA GLU A 70 -17.93 8.34 -6.66
C GLU A 70 -17.64 9.79 -6.26
N LYS A 71 -17.44 10.06 -4.97
CA LYS A 71 -17.22 11.42 -4.46
C LYS A 71 -15.73 11.76 -4.48
N ARG A 72 -15.42 12.89 -5.11
CA ARG A 72 -14.07 13.47 -5.13
C ARG A 72 -14.12 14.88 -4.52
N THR A 73 -13.20 15.14 -3.58
CA THR A 73 -13.10 16.43 -2.88
C THR A 73 -11.65 16.89 -2.92
N THR A 74 -11.42 18.17 -3.20
CA THR A 74 -10.08 18.78 -3.14
C THR A 74 -10.02 19.74 -1.96
N THR A 75 -8.91 19.72 -1.22
CA THR A 75 -8.64 20.63 -0.11
C THR A 75 -7.18 21.07 -0.11
N THR A 76 -6.91 22.21 0.51
CA THR A 76 -5.56 22.74 0.76
C THR A 76 -5.15 22.62 2.23
N ASP A 77 -5.96 21.96 3.04
CA ASP A 77 -5.65 21.67 4.43
C ASP A 77 -4.39 20.79 4.57
N ASP A 78 -3.86 20.69 5.77
CA ASP A 78 -2.74 19.81 6.08
C ASP A 78 -3.06 18.36 5.67
N PRO A 79 -2.28 17.75 4.74
CA PRO A 79 -2.56 16.42 4.21
C PRO A 79 -2.57 15.32 5.28
N LEU A 80 -1.76 15.45 6.35
CA LEU A 80 -1.74 14.48 7.44
C LEU A 80 -2.97 14.63 8.35
N GLN A 81 -3.46 15.85 8.54
CA GLN A 81 -4.73 16.07 9.25
C GLN A 81 -5.92 15.56 8.44
N VAL A 82 -5.92 15.76 7.12
CA VAL A 82 -6.95 15.21 6.23
C VAL A 82 -6.92 13.68 6.29
N LEU A 83 -5.74 13.06 6.23
CA LEU A 83 -5.57 11.62 6.39
C LEU A 83 -6.12 11.12 7.72
N GLN A 84 -5.80 11.79 8.83
CA GLN A 84 -6.30 11.44 10.15
C GLN A 84 -7.83 11.48 10.20
N GLN A 85 -8.46 12.54 9.66
CA GLN A 85 -9.92 12.66 9.59
C GLN A 85 -10.57 11.53 8.79
N VAL A 86 -9.92 11.09 7.70
CA VAL A 86 -10.41 9.96 6.89
C VAL A 86 -10.31 8.66 7.68
N LEU A 87 -9.19 8.41 8.36
CA LEU A 87 -9.00 7.23 9.23
C LEU A 87 -10.01 7.19 10.38
N ASP A 88 -10.28 8.34 11.02
CA ASP A 88 -11.25 8.42 12.12
C ASP A 88 -12.67 8.08 11.64
N ARG A 89 -13.05 8.50 10.42
CA ARG A 89 -14.35 8.17 9.82
C ARG A 89 -14.45 6.72 9.39
N ALA A 90 -13.34 6.13 8.92
CA ALA A 90 -13.29 4.73 8.50
C ALA A 90 -13.45 3.75 9.68
N ASP A 91 -13.28 4.24 10.92
CA ASP A 91 -13.39 3.46 12.18
C ASP A 91 -12.53 2.18 12.17
N ILE A 92 -11.38 2.24 11.50
CA ILE A 92 -10.39 1.17 11.45
C ILE A 92 -9.52 1.29 12.69
N ARG A 93 -9.62 0.31 13.59
CA ARG A 93 -8.91 0.30 14.87
C ARG A 93 -8.07 -0.96 14.99
N PRO A 94 -6.78 -0.88 14.69
CA PRO A 94 -5.88 -2.00 14.89
C PRO A 94 -5.77 -2.34 16.38
N THR A 95 -5.60 -3.63 16.66
CA THR A 95 -5.30 -4.13 17.99
C THR A 95 -3.81 -4.46 18.07
N HIS A 96 -3.23 -4.45 19.27
CA HIS A 96 -1.86 -4.92 19.44
C HIS A 96 -1.80 -6.43 19.16
N ASN A 97 -1.20 -6.80 18.02
CA ASN A 97 -1.00 -8.19 17.62
C ASN A 97 0.29 -8.29 16.80
N GLU A 98 1.30 -8.94 17.37
CA GLU A 98 2.63 -9.10 16.74
C GLU A 98 2.61 -9.99 15.50
N ASP A 99 1.55 -10.77 15.29
CA ASP A 99 1.37 -11.66 14.15
C ASP A 99 0.59 -11.02 13.00
N LEU A 100 0.06 -9.82 13.23
CA LEU A 100 -0.70 -9.05 12.24
C LEU A 100 -0.15 -7.61 12.20
N PRO A 101 0.98 -7.40 11.50
CA PRO A 101 1.69 -6.11 11.48
C PRO A 101 0.88 -4.99 10.81
N PHE A 102 -0.07 -5.34 9.96
CA PHE A 102 -1.00 -4.41 9.34
C PHE A 102 -2.42 -4.98 9.43
N GLN A 103 -3.32 -4.22 10.05
CA GLN A 103 -4.69 -4.66 10.28
C GLN A 103 -5.72 -3.75 9.57
N GLY A 104 -5.35 -3.16 8.46
CA GLY A 104 -6.09 -2.10 7.80
C GLY A 104 -5.59 -0.71 8.21
N GLY A 105 -6.07 0.31 7.53
CA GLY A 105 -5.62 1.69 7.69
C GLY A 105 -4.94 2.24 6.45
N ALA A 106 -4.04 3.18 6.65
CA ALA A 106 -3.35 3.88 5.57
C ALA A 106 -2.12 3.10 5.08
N LEU A 107 -2.02 2.90 3.77
CA LEU A 107 -0.85 2.33 3.12
C LEU A 107 -0.62 3.02 1.78
N GLY A 108 0.64 3.38 1.49
CA GLY A 108 1.01 4.04 0.24
C GLY A 108 2.34 4.77 0.31
N LEU A 109 2.48 5.77 -0.56
CA LEU A 109 3.66 6.59 -0.69
C LEU A 109 3.53 7.86 0.15
N PHE A 110 4.55 8.13 0.96
CA PHE A 110 4.83 9.43 1.57
C PHE A 110 6.17 9.90 1.02
N GLY A 111 6.13 10.80 0.04
CA GLY A 111 7.32 11.34 -0.61
C GLY A 111 8.11 12.25 0.31
N TYR A 112 9.42 12.37 0.08
CA TYR A 112 10.27 13.28 0.83
C TYR A 112 9.80 14.74 0.72
N ASP A 113 9.35 15.13 -0.46
CA ASP A 113 8.89 16.50 -0.76
C ASP A 113 7.55 16.87 -0.08
N LEU A 114 6.83 15.90 0.50
CA LEU A 114 5.72 16.20 1.41
C LEU A 114 6.15 17.11 2.56
N GLY A 115 7.42 17.03 2.98
CA GLY A 115 8.03 17.90 3.97
C GLY A 115 7.90 19.40 3.67
N ARG A 116 7.79 19.80 2.39
CA ARG A 116 7.57 21.18 1.95
C ARG A 116 6.24 21.77 2.41
N ARG A 117 5.32 20.94 2.84
CA ARG A 117 4.06 21.38 3.45
C ARG A 117 4.24 21.90 4.87
N PHE A 118 5.33 21.52 5.54
CA PHE A 118 5.59 21.76 6.96
C PHE A 118 6.82 22.63 7.16
N GLU A 119 7.79 22.58 6.25
CA GLU A 119 9.07 23.26 6.34
C GLU A 119 9.40 24.01 5.05
N SER A 120 10.22 25.05 5.18
CA SER A 120 10.78 25.75 4.01
C SER A 120 12.02 25.01 3.52
N LEU A 121 11.87 24.13 2.58
CA LEU A 121 12.95 23.37 1.96
C LEU A 121 13.37 24.00 0.62
N PRO A 122 14.69 24.00 0.28
CA PRO A 122 15.15 24.47 -1.01
C PRO A 122 14.59 23.61 -2.15
N GLU A 123 14.22 24.24 -3.26
CA GLU A 123 13.76 23.58 -4.49
C GLU A 123 14.84 23.75 -5.56
N ILE A 124 15.89 22.93 -5.48
CA ILE A 124 17.08 23.03 -6.34
C ILE A 124 17.08 21.96 -7.44
N ALA A 125 16.51 20.76 -7.14
CA ALA A 125 16.49 19.65 -8.07
C ALA A 125 15.47 19.88 -9.19
N GLU A 126 15.85 19.49 -10.41
CA GLU A 126 14.94 19.45 -11.55
C GLU A 126 13.92 18.32 -11.34
N GLN A 127 12.64 18.63 -11.54
CA GLN A 127 11.57 17.63 -11.46
C GLN A 127 11.42 16.95 -12.83
N ASP A 128 12.14 15.88 -13.05
CA ASP A 128 12.11 15.06 -14.28
C ASP A 128 10.99 14.01 -14.28
N ILE A 129 10.54 13.57 -13.11
CA ILE A 129 9.43 12.62 -12.93
C ILE A 129 8.35 13.25 -12.04
N VAL A 130 7.13 13.38 -12.57
CA VAL A 130 6.01 13.92 -11.81
C VAL A 130 5.41 12.82 -10.94
N LEU A 131 5.76 12.82 -9.66
CA LEU A 131 5.19 11.94 -8.63
C LEU A 131 4.37 12.76 -7.62
N PRO A 132 3.33 12.17 -7.03
CA PRO A 132 2.63 12.82 -5.92
C PRO A 132 3.53 12.92 -4.68
N ASP A 133 3.38 14.00 -3.91
CA ASP A 133 4.04 14.16 -2.61
C ASP A 133 3.50 13.14 -1.58
N MET A 134 2.22 12.78 -1.71
CA MET A 134 1.58 11.72 -0.95
C MET A 134 0.56 11.00 -1.83
N ALA A 135 0.58 9.67 -1.81
CA ALA A 135 -0.44 8.84 -2.44
C ALA A 135 -0.77 7.64 -1.53
N VAL A 136 -1.91 7.71 -0.85
CA VAL A 136 -2.29 6.77 0.21
C VAL A 136 -3.68 6.22 -0.03
N GLY A 137 -3.82 4.89 0.06
CA GLY A 137 -5.10 4.19 0.13
C GLY A 137 -5.47 3.87 1.58
N ILE A 138 -6.77 3.91 1.88
CA ILE A 138 -7.32 3.45 3.16
C ILE A 138 -7.96 2.08 2.93
N TYR A 139 -7.44 1.08 3.62
CA TYR A 139 -7.84 -0.32 3.45
C TYR A 139 -8.54 -0.82 4.70
N ASP A 140 -9.71 -1.42 4.53
CA ASP A 140 -10.49 -2.09 5.57
C ASP A 140 -10.22 -3.59 5.65
N TRP A 141 -9.25 -4.06 4.87
CA TRP A 141 -8.83 -5.45 4.80
C TRP A 141 -7.35 -5.55 4.43
N ALA A 142 -6.73 -6.70 4.71
CA ALA A 142 -5.39 -7.04 4.25
C ALA A 142 -5.20 -8.56 4.21
N LEU A 143 -4.21 -8.99 3.43
CA LEU A 143 -3.69 -10.34 3.46
C LEU A 143 -2.26 -10.28 3.98
N ILE A 144 -1.98 -11.06 5.02
CA ILE A 144 -0.67 -11.13 5.68
C ILE A 144 -0.10 -12.52 5.47
N VAL A 145 1.09 -12.59 4.91
CA VAL A 145 1.89 -13.81 4.78
C VAL A 145 2.96 -13.79 5.87
N ASP A 146 2.94 -14.77 6.76
CA ASP A 146 3.95 -14.96 7.81
C ASP A 146 4.87 -16.12 7.40
N HIS A 147 6.06 -15.78 6.94
CA HIS A 147 7.05 -16.74 6.48
C HIS A 147 7.64 -17.60 7.60
N GLN A 148 7.70 -17.07 8.81
CA GLN A 148 8.22 -17.81 9.95
C GLN A 148 7.24 -18.89 10.43
N ARG A 149 5.93 -18.59 10.42
CA ARG A 149 4.90 -19.52 10.88
C ARG A 149 4.26 -20.32 9.75
N HIS A 150 4.62 -20.04 8.52
CA HIS A 150 3.99 -20.62 7.33
C HIS A 150 2.46 -20.49 7.35
N THR A 151 1.99 -19.28 7.59
CA THR A 151 0.56 -18.96 7.60
C THR A 151 0.21 -17.82 6.67
N VAL A 152 -1.00 -17.87 6.12
CA VAL A 152 -1.60 -16.79 5.36
C VAL A 152 -2.88 -16.38 6.06
N SER A 153 -2.95 -15.12 6.50
CA SER A 153 -4.09 -14.56 7.21
C SER A 153 -4.80 -13.54 6.34
N LEU A 154 -6.07 -13.76 6.05
CA LEU A 154 -6.96 -12.74 5.49
C LEU A 154 -7.72 -12.11 6.63
N LEU A 155 -7.60 -10.79 6.76
CA LEU A 155 -8.35 -10.02 7.76
C LEU A 155 -9.28 -9.00 7.08
N SER A 156 -10.41 -8.72 7.73
CA SER A 156 -11.34 -7.68 7.28
C SER A 156 -12.10 -7.07 8.45
N HIS A 157 -12.30 -5.75 8.41
CA HIS A 157 -13.18 -5.02 9.34
C HIS A 157 -14.67 -5.17 8.98
N ASN A 158 -14.96 -5.73 7.80
CA ASN A 158 -16.27 -6.10 7.33
C ASN A 158 -16.45 -7.63 7.34
N ASP A 159 -17.32 -8.16 6.47
CA ASP A 159 -17.51 -9.60 6.35
C ASP A 159 -16.28 -10.27 5.70
N VAL A 160 -15.49 -10.97 6.51
CA VAL A 160 -14.27 -11.65 6.07
C VAL A 160 -14.57 -12.81 5.11
N ASN A 161 -15.73 -13.48 5.24
CA ASN A 161 -16.12 -14.56 4.33
C ASN A 161 -16.53 -14.00 2.95
N ALA A 162 -17.22 -12.88 2.93
CA ALA A 162 -17.50 -12.16 1.68
C ALA A 162 -16.20 -11.67 1.02
N ARG A 163 -15.24 -11.17 1.80
CA ARG A 163 -13.91 -10.76 1.30
C ARG A 163 -13.13 -11.95 0.75
N ARG A 164 -13.21 -13.11 1.42
CA ARG A 164 -12.61 -14.36 0.91
C ARG A 164 -13.22 -14.78 -0.42
N ALA A 165 -14.55 -14.83 -0.51
CA ALA A 165 -15.25 -15.19 -1.75
C ALA A 165 -14.90 -14.23 -2.89
N TRP A 166 -14.81 -12.92 -2.60
CA TRP A 166 -14.37 -11.92 -3.56
C TRP A 166 -12.93 -12.18 -4.01
N LEU A 167 -11.98 -12.46 -3.11
CA LEU A 167 -10.59 -12.79 -3.44
C LEU A 167 -10.49 -14.03 -4.32
N GLU A 168 -11.26 -15.08 -4.01
CA GLU A 168 -11.30 -16.33 -4.76
C GLU A 168 -11.91 -16.14 -6.16
N SER A 169 -12.80 -15.16 -6.34
CA SER A 169 -13.41 -14.82 -7.64
C SER A 169 -12.47 -14.03 -8.56
N GLN A 170 -11.38 -13.46 -8.04
CA GLN A 170 -10.42 -12.71 -8.86
C GLN A 170 -9.67 -13.65 -9.80
N GLN A 171 -9.60 -13.26 -11.05
CA GLN A 171 -8.90 -14.07 -12.06
C GLN A 171 -7.39 -13.87 -11.90
N PHE A 172 -6.65 -14.96 -12.13
CA PHE A 172 -5.19 -14.88 -12.21
C PHE A 172 -4.81 -14.03 -13.43
N SER A 173 -4.01 -13.00 -13.21
CA SER A 173 -3.37 -12.23 -14.27
C SER A 173 -1.97 -12.80 -14.48
N PRO A 174 -1.70 -13.54 -15.57
CA PRO A 174 -0.36 -14.05 -15.81
C PRO A 174 0.59 -12.88 -15.96
N GLN A 175 1.74 -12.97 -15.28
CA GLN A 175 2.82 -12.03 -15.47
C GLN A 175 3.44 -12.29 -16.84
N GLU A 176 3.47 -11.28 -17.71
CA GLU A 176 4.19 -11.38 -18.97
C GLU A 176 5.69 -11.24 -18.72
N ASP A 177 6.48 -12.05 -19.43
CA ASP A 177 7.93 -11.93 -19.42
C ASP A 177 8.31 -10.56 -20.02
N PHE A 178 9.27 -9.87 -19.39
CA PHE A 178 9.81 -8.65 -19.96
C PHE A 178 11.18 -8.90 -20.58
N THR A 179 11.47 -8.16 -21.64
CA THR A 179 12.80 -8.13 -22.25
C THR A 179 13.29 -6.68 -22.33
N LEU A 180 14.58 -6.49 -22.09
CA LEU A 180 15.19 -5.17 -22.32
C LEU A 180 15.21 -4.89 -23.82
N THR A 181 14.72 -3.72 -24.23
CA THR A 181 14.72 -3.26 -25.61
C THR A 181 15.96 -2.45 -25.97
N SER A 182 16.77 -2.07 -24.98
CA SER A 182 18.02 -1.34 -25.14
C SER A 182 18.92 -1.61 -23.94
N ASP A 183 20.21 -1.33 -24.09
CA ASP A 183 21.14 -1.36 -22.97
C ASP A 183 20.84 -0.27 -21.94
N TRP A 184 21.22 -0.52 -20.69
CA TRP A 184 21.16 0.50 -19.64
C TRP A 184 22.12 1.64 -19.94
N GLN A 185 21.62 2.87 -19.85
CA GLN A 185 22.42 4.08 -19.98
C GLN A 185 22.24 4.94 -18.73
N SER A 186 23.36 5.42 -18.19
CA SER A 186 23.34 6.40 -17.13
C SER A 186 22.97 7.78 -17.68
N ASN A 187 22.15 8.53 -16.97
CA ASN A 187 21.85 9.93 -17.30
C ASN A 187 22.99 10.91 -16.89
N MET A 188 24.02 10.41 -16.19
CA MET A 188 25.19 11.19 -15.78
C MET A 188 26.45 10.33 -15.78
N THR A 189 27.60 10.97 -15.89
CA THR A 189 28.92 10.29 -15.77
C THR A 189 29.26 10.02 -14.30
N ARG A 190 30.28 9.16 -14.07
CA ARG A 190 30.80 8.91 -12.73
C ARG A 190 31.34 10.18 -12.05
N GLU A 191 31.98 11.07 -12.83
CA GLU A 191 32.50 12.33 -12.32
C GLU A 191 31.37 13.26 -11.89
N GLN A 192 30.33 13.42 -12.72
CA GLN A 192 29.15 14.21 -12.38
C GLN A 192 28.38 13.68 -11.16
N TYR A 193 28.43 12.39 -10.90
CA TYR A 193 27.80 11.80 -9.70
C TYR A 193 28.59 12.10 -8.42
N GLY A 194 29.91 12.35 -8.54
CA GLY A 194 30.82 12.59 -7.42
C GLY A 194 31.01 14.06 -7.04
N GLU A 195 30.42 15.02 -7.79
CA GLU A 195 30.40 16.44 -7.50
C GLU A 195 29.18 16.82 -6.63
#